data_c726812da2f47d3d6150395d10f05cc9
#
_entry.id   c726812da2f47d3d6150395d10f05cc9
#
_cell.length_a   1.000
_cell.length_b   1.000
_cell.length_c   1.000
_cell.angle_alpha   90.00
_cell.angle_beta   90.00
_cell.angle_gamma   90.00
#
_symmetry.space_group_name_H-M   'P 1'
#
loop_
_entity.id
_entity.type
_entity.pdbx_description
1 polymer ?
#
loop_
_entity_poly.entity_id
_entity_poly.type
_entity_poly.pdbx_seq_one_letter_code
_entity_poly.pdbx_strand_id
1 'polypeptide(L)'
;MSRMRDEIREQPAVLERTLKAERGPIEELRKILARDPPRLIMLAARGTSDNAAQFGRYLLEMTTGIPVTLAAPSIFTLYNAPFRFDGVLVVAISQSGESTDTNVVLERARDHGARTIGITTEASSALSKLAEHLFLVHAGRERSVAATKTYTGQLLLLYLLAYALGAEIALDDLARVPEWTSRALTLELDIARRAERYRFMEHAVVLGRGLNYASAFEFALKLMETCYVVAERFSSADLLHGPIAMLEASFPAFLFAPAGVTWPGTREMMATLSELKAETLIVTDVSNVEAARDRRSVIVPVALDELFTPIPYIVPAQLFAASLAEEKGLNPDQPRALNKVTRTL
;
A
#
# COMPACT_ATOMS: atom_id res chain seq x y z
N MET A 1 -6.13 22.15 10.53
CA MET A 1 -5.50 21.10 9.69
C MET A 1 -5.48 19.82 10.50
N SER A 2 -5.79 18.68 9.90
CA SER A 2 -5.78 17.40 10.56
C SER A 2 -4.35 16.85 10.71
N ARG A 3 -4.13 16.03 11.74
CA ARG A 3 -2.87 15.31 11.95
C ARG A 3 -2.57 14.37 10.78
N MET A 4 -3.61 13.75 10.22
CA MET A 4 -3.48 12.89 9.04
C MET A 4 -2.79 13.64 7.90
N ARG A 5 -3.17 14.91 7.61
CA ARG A 5 -2.50 15.72 6.59
C ARG A 5 -1.04 16.02 6.94
N ASP A 6 -0.77 16.32 8.19
CA ASP A 6 0.61 16.60 8.63
C ASP A 6 1.48 15.34 8.46
N GLU A 7 0.97 14.17 8.82
CA GLU A 7 1.66 12.90 8.64
C GLU A 7 1.81 12.49 7.16
N ILE A 8 0.86 12.85 6.29
CA ILE A 8 1.03 12.70 4.83
C ILE A 8 2.20 13.56 4.33
N ARG A 9 2.35 14.80 4.82
CA ARG A 9 3.46 15.70 4.44
C ARG A 9 4.82 15.24 4.94
N GLU A 10 4.86 14.44 6.01
CA GLU A 10 6.11 13.88 6.55
C GLU A 10 6.68 12.75 5.68
N GLN A 11 5.93 12.17 4.74
CA GLN A 11 6.32 10.99 3.98
C GLN A 11 7.69 11.10 3.30
N PRO A 12 8.05 12.19 2.59
CA PRO A 12 9.37 12.27 1.97
C PRO A 12 10.51 12.11 2.96
N ALA A 13 10.43 12.79 4.10
CA ALA A 13 11.44 12.72 5.15
C ALA A 13 11.48 11.35 5.85
N VAL A 14 10.33 10.69 5.99
CA VAL A 14 10.25 9.31 6.51
C VAL A 14 10.93 8.33 5.57
N LEU A 15 10.65 8.42 4.27
CA LEU A 15 11.24 7.57 3.24
C LEU A 15 12.76 7.75 3.18
N GLU A 16 13.25 8.99 3.22
CA GLU A 16 14.69 9.29 3.21
C GLU A 16 15.38 8.68 4.44
N ARG A 17 14.83 8.89 5.64
CA ARG A 17 15.38 8.32 6.89
C ARG A 17 15.38 6.81 6.88
N THR A 18 14.27 6.19 6.43
CA THR A 18 14.14 4.75 6.34
C THR A 18 15.16 4.15 5.38
N LEU A 19 15.29 4.71 4.18
CA LEU A 19 16.27 4.25 3.19
C LEU A 19 17.71 4.34 3.72
N LYS A 20 18.06 5.47 4.34
CA LYS A 20 19.38 5.69 4.90
C LYS A 20 19.72 4.72 6.03
N ALA A 21 18.78 4.49 6.93
CA ALA A 21 19.00 3.62 8.10
C ALA A 21 19.06 2.14 7.74
N GLU A 22 18.18 1.70 6.83
CA GLU A 22 18.00 0.27 6.53
C GLU A 22 18.90 -0.23 5.38
N ARG A 23 19.64 0.63 4.70
CA ARG A 23 20.54 0.25 3.61
C ARG A 23 21.59 -0.78 4.05
N GLY A 24 22.24 -0.56 5.18
CA GLY A 24 23.26 -1.46 5.71
C GLY A 24 22.67 -2.83 6.09
N PRO A 25 21.65 -2.88 6.96
CA PRO A 25 20.95 -4.13 7.30
C PRO A 25 20.44 -4.92 6.09
N ILE A 26 19.93 -4.25 5.06
CA ILE A 26 19.46 -4.90 3.82
C ILE A 26 20.62 -5.52 3.02
N GLU A 27 21.78 -4.87 2.95
CA GLU A 27 22.97 -5.44 2.29
C GLU A 27 23.47 -6.72 3.02
N GLU A 28 23.39 -6.77 4.34
CA GLU A 28 23.70 -7.98 5.08
C GLU A 28 22.67 -9.09 4.83
N LEU A 29 21.38 -8.75 4.82
CA LEU A 29 20.33 -9.72 4.47
C LEU A 29 20.52 -10.26 3.06
N ARG A 30 20.91 -9.43 2.09
CA ARG A 30 21.17 -9.83 0.70
C ARG A 30 22.24 -10.92 0.62
N LYS A 31 23.32 -10.81 1.41
CA LYS A 31 24.38 -11.83 1.47
C LYS A 31 23.88 -13.17 2.02
N ILE A 32 22.96 -13.11 2.99
CA ILE A 32 22.36 -14.30 3.60
C ILE A 32 21.41 -14.97 2.59
N LEU A 33 20.50 -14.21 1.99
CA LEU A 33 19.51 -14.74 1.04
C LEU A 33 20.14 -15.25 -0.27
N ALA A 34 21.27 -14.66 -0.69
CA ALA A 34 22.00 -15.16 -1.86
C ALA A 34 22.61 -16.56 -1.65
N ARG A 35 22.94 -16.94 -0.40
CA ARG A 35 23.50 -18.27 -0.09
C ARG A 35 22.43 -19.34 0.06
N ASP A 36 21.26 -18.93 0.53
CA ASP A 36 20.14 -19.82 0.81
C ASP A 36 18.82 -19.11 0.46
N PRO A 37 18.48 -19.05 -0.85
CA PRO A 37 17.28 -18.37 -1.31
C PRO A 37 16.01 -19.12 -0.88
N PRO A 38 14.95 -18.40 -0.46
CA PRO A 38 13.70 -19.04 -0.09
C PRO A 38 13.00 -19.62 -1.34
N ARG A 39 12.24 -20.70 -1.14
CA ARG A 39 11.39 -21.32 -2.18
C ARG A 39 10.00 -20.70 -2.23
N LEU A 40 9.57 -20.11 -1.14
CA LEU A 40 8.27 -19.47 -0.96
C LEU A 40 8.43 -18.30 0.00
N ILE A 41 7.71 -17.22 -0.26
CA ILE A 41 7.60 -16.11 0.67
C ILE A 41 6.15 -16.06 1.17
N MET A 42 5.97 -15.97 2.49
CA MET A 42 4.67 -15.77 3.11
C MET A 42 4.64 -14.38 3.78
N LEU A 43 3.71 -13.53 3.39
CA LEU A 43 3.51 -12.22 4.00
C LEU A 43 2.34 -12.27 4.97
N ALA A 44 2.53 -11.82 6.21
CA ALA A 44 1.53 -11.82 7.26
C ALA A 44 1.28 -10.39 7.77
N ALA A 45 0.05 -9.93 7.66
CA ALA A 45 -0.32 -8.54 8.02
C ALA A 45 -1.81 -8.39 8.30
N ARG A 46 -2.23 -7.18 8.71
CA ARG A 46 -3.63 -6.75 8.87
C ARG A 46 -3.80 -5.29 8.46
N GLY A 47 -5.00 -4.93 7.99
CA GLY A 47 -5.38 -3.55 7.67
C GLY A 47 -4.47 -2.91 6.61
N THR A 48 -4.02 -1.70 6.85
CA THR A 48 -3.09 -0.99 5.96
C THR A 48 -1.79 -1.77 5.70
N SER A 49 -1.29 -2.50 6.70
CA SER A 49 -0.12 -3.37 6.49
C SER A 49 -0.43 -4.57 5.58
N ASP A 50 -1.68 -5.06 5.54
CA ASP A 50 -2.10 -6.09 4.60
C ASP A 50 -2.16 -5.56 3.17
N ASN A 51 -2.55 -4.29 3.00
CA ASN A 51 -2.47 -3.60 1.70
C ASN A 51 -1.01 -3.46 1.24
N ALA A 52 -0.07 -3.23 2.17
CA ALA A 52 1.36 -3.27 1.87
C ALA A 52 1.83 -4.70 1.52
N ALA A 53 1.32 -5.73 2.20
CA ALA A 53 1.59 -7.12 1.86
C ALA A 53 1.05 -7.49 0.46
N GLN A 54 -0.13 -6.99 0.09
CA GLN A 54 -0.68 -7.16 -1.26
C GLN A 54 0.23 -6.52 -2.33
N PHE A 55 0.81 -5.36 -2.07
CA PHE A 55 1.85 -4.78 -2.91
C PHE A 55 3.10 -5.67 -2.97
N GLY A 56 3.58 -6.11 -1.79
CA GLY A 56 4.75 -6.99 -1.68
C GLY A 56 4.58 -8.30 -2.47
N ARG A 57 3.38 -8.87 -2.47
CA ARG A 57 3.08 -10.05 -3.28
C ARG A 57 3.38 -9.81 -4.76
N TYR A 58 2.80 -8.75 -5.35
CA TYR A 58 3.07 -8.43 -6.76
C TYR A 58 4.54 -8.13 -7.00
N LEU A 59 5.13 -7.25 -6.19
CA LEU A 59 6.50 -6.82 -6.35
C LEU A 59 7.47 -8.01 -6.32
N LEU A 60 7.40 -8.82 -5.26
CA LEU A 60 8.34 -9.91 -5.04
C LEU A 60 8.18 -11.01 -6.09
N GLU A 61 6.94 -11.44 -6.41
CA GLU A 61 6.72 -12.45 -7.45
C GLU A 61 7.25 -12.01 -8.82
N MET A 62 6.93 -10.78 -9.24
CA MET A 62 7.32 -10.32 -10.57
C MET A 62 8.81 -10.02 -10.72
N THR A 63 9.49 -9.64 -9.64
CA THR A 63 10.90 -9.21 -9.72
C THR A 63 11.90 -10.30 -9.32
N THR A 64 11.47 -11.31 -8.57
CA THR A 64 12.35 -12.40 -8.10
C THR A 64 11.99 -13.77 -8.66
N GLY A 65 10.77 -13.95 -9.19
CA GLY A 65 10.24 -15.24 -9.62
C GLY A 65 9.91 -16.19 -8.46
N ILE A 66 10.07 -15.78 -7.21
CA ILE A 66 9.74 -16.58 -6.04
C ILE A 66 8.25 -16.46 -5.74
N PRO A 67 7.48 -17.57 -5.66
CA PRO A 67 6.06 -17.51 -5.32
C PRO A 67 5.82 -16.83 -3.97
N VAL A 68 4.77 -16.01 -3.89
CA VAL A 68 4.39 -15.30 -2.65
C VAL A 68 2.96 -15.62 -2.28
N THR A 69 2.71 -15.88 -1.00
CA THR A 69 1.36 -16.05 -0.45
C THR A 69 1.09 -15.04 0.64
N LEU A 70 -0.18 -14.62 0.75
CA LEU A 70 -0.65 -13.86 1.90
C LEU A 70 -1.15 -14.84 2.96
N ALA A 71 -0.69 -14.69 4.19
CA ALA A 71 -1.15 -15.52 5.29
C ALA A 71 -2.63 -15.25 5.59
N ALA A 72 -3.37 -16.33 5.90
CA ALA A 72 -4.68 -16.21 6.53
C ALA A 72 -4.52 -16.49 8.03
N PRO A 73 -4.33 -15.47 8.88
CA PRO A 73 -3.94 -15.65 10.28
C PRO A 73 -4.88 -16.56 11.09
N SER A 74 -6.17 -16.59 10.75
CA SER A 74 -7.14 -17.49 11.41
C SER A 74 -6.78 -18.98 11.29
N ILE A 75 -6.08 -19.39 10.24
CA ILE A 75 -5.61 -20.77 10.09
C ILE A 75 -4.59 -21.11 11.20
N PHE A 76 -3.83 -20.12 11.63
CA PHE A 76 -2.84 -20.25 12.71
C PHE A 76 -3.48 -20.09 14.09
N THR A 77 -4.33 -19.07 14.26
CA THR A 77 -4.88 -18.69 15.56
C THR A 77 -6.05 -19.56 16.00
N LEU A 78 -6.90 -20.01 15.05
CA LEU A 78 -8.13 -20.77 15.36
C LEU A 78 -8.04 -22.25 14.98
N TYR A 79 -7.57 -22.55 13.76
CA TYR A 79 -7.57 -23.94 13.25
C TYR A 79 -6.33 -24.73 13.65
N ASN A 80 -5.28 -24.08 14.16
CA ASN A 80 -4.05 -24.72 14.61
C ASN A 80 -3.47 -25.72 13.60
N ALA A 81 -3.51 -25.37 12.31
CA ALA A 81 -3.11 -26.25 11.22
C ALA A 81 -1.62 -26.61 11.29
N PRO A 82 -1.24 -27.86 10.96
CA PRO A 82 0.17 -28.29 10.91
C PRO A 82 0.82 -27.78 9.62
N PHE A 83 1.59 -26.70 9.72
CA PHE A 83 2.35 -26.17 8.59
C PHE A 83 3.76 -26.77 8.50
N ARG A 84 4.30 -26.81 7.28
CA ARG A 84 5.71 -27.07 6.98
C ARG A 84 6.32 -25.80 6.42
N PHE A 85 7.43 -25.39 7.01
CA PHE A 85 8.08 -24.12 6.66
C PHE A 85 9.49 -24.32 6.07
N ASP A 86 9.83 -25.53 5.64
CA ASP A 86 11.13 -25.82 5.01
C ASP A 86 11.35 -24.96 3.76
N GLY A 87 12.33 -24.07 3.81
CA GLY A 87 12.64 -23.13 2.71
C GLY A 87 11.64 -21.97 2.54
N VAL A 88 10.81 -21.71 3.55
CA VAL A 88 9.87 -20.58 3.55
C VAL A 88 10.49 -19.37 4.26
N LEU A 89 10.38 -18.20 3.64
CA LEU A 89 10.64 -16.92 4.27
C LEU A 89 9.31 -16.32 4.71
N VAL A 90 9.13 -16.07 6.00
CA VAL A 90 7.92 -15.41 6.53
C VAL A 90 8.23 -13.96 6.89
N VAL A 91 7.49 -13.04 6.31
CA VAL A 91 7.61 -11.59 6.54
C VAL A 91 6.35 -11.09 7.23
N ALA A 92 6.48 -10.69 8.47
CA ALA A 92 5.40 -10.11 9.25
C ALA A 92 5.46 -8.58 9.19
N ILE A 93 4.37 -7.94 8.80
CA ILE A 93 4.28 -6.49 8.64
C ILE A 93 3.23 -5.96 9.61
N SER A 94 3.66 -5.13 10.56
CA SER A 94 2.78 -4.52 11.56
C SER A 94 3.31 -3.16 11.99
N GLN A 95 2.52 -2.11 11.79
CA GLN A 95 2.91 -0.75 12.18
C GLN A 95 3.33 -0.68 13.65
N SER A 96 2.51 -1.16 14.58
CA SER A 96 2.81 -1.15 16.01
C SER A 96 3.70 -2.31 16.47
N GLY A 97 3.81 -3.38 15.66
CA GLY A 97 4.43 -4.63 16.08
C GLY A 97 3.68 -5.41 17.18
N GLU A 98 2.45 -4.97 17.50
CA GLU A 98 1.63 -5.55 18.59
C GLU A 98 0.38 -6.30 18.06
N SER A 99 0.29 -6.53 16.74
CA SER A 99 -0.81 -7.31 16.15
C SER A 99 -0.70 -8.77 16.61
N THR A 100 -1.65 -9.23 17.40
CA THR A 100 -1.68 -10.59 17.97
C THR A 100 -1.66 -11.64 16.86
N ASP A 101 -2.54 -11.51 15.88
CA ASP A 101 -2.65 -12.44 14.75
C ASP A 101 -1.33 -12.56 13.96
N THR A 102 -0.74 -11.42 13.61
CA THR A 102 0.50 -11.36 12.84
C THR A 102 1.66 -11.98 13.62
N ASN A 103 1.73 -11.70 14.93
CA ASN A 103 2.77 -12.22 15.81
C ASN A 103 2.66 -13.74 15.99
N VAL A 104 1.44 -14.28 16.13
CA VAL A 104 1.21 -15.74 16.19
C VAL A 104 1.65 -16.43 14.92
N VAL A 105 1.38 -15.86 13.74
CA VAL A 105 1.87 -16.41 12.46
C VAL A 105 3.41 -16.49 12.47
N LEU A 106 4.07 -15.38 12.85
CA LEU A 106 5.53 -15.31 12.84
C LEU A 106 6.16 -16.27 13.85
N GLU A 107 5.63 -16.33 15.08
CA GLU A 107 6.11 -17.23 16.13
C GLU A 107 6.02 -18.70 15.70
N ARG A 108 4.85 -19.12 15.20
CA ARG A 108 4.67 -20.49 14.71
C ARG A 108 5.57 -20.83 13.53
N ALA A 109 5.73 -19.88 12.60
CA ALA A 109 6.62 -20.07 11.46
C ALA A 109 8.07 -20.29 11.92
N ARG A 110 8.57 -19.45 12.83
CA ARG A 110 9.89 -19.58 13.44
C ARG A 110 10.08 -20.92 14.15
N ASP A 111 9.11 -21.30 14.98
CA ASP A 111 9.19 -22.54 15.78
C ASP A 111 9.17 -23.81 14.89
N HIS A 112 8.75 -23.69 13.64
CA HIS A 112 8.75 -24.77 12.64
C HIS A 112 9.83 -24.57 11.54
N GLY A 113 10.83 -23.73 11.79
CA GLY A 113 12.04 -23.64 10.97
C GLY A 113 11.96 -22.67 9.78
N ALA A 114 10.95 -21.79 9.71
CA ALA A 114 10.97 -20.70 8.77
C ALA A 114 12.03 -19.67 9.13
N ARG A 115 12.65 -19.05 8.12
CA ARG A 115 13.36 -17.79 8.31
C ARG A 115 12.35 -16.68 8.47
N THR A 116 12.58 -15.74 9.39
CA THR A 116 11.58 -14.72 9.75
C THR A 116 12.11 -13.30 9.63
N ILE A 117 11.27 -12.43 9.06
CA ILE A 117 11.52 -10.98 8.96
C ILE A 117 10.35 -10.25 9.61
N GLY A 118 10.66 -9.23 10.41
CA GLY A 118 9.69 -8.26 10.94
C GLY A 118 9.85 -6.90 10.27
N ILE A 119 8.74 -6.28 9.90
CA ILE A 119 8.67 -4.88 9.43
C ILE A 119 7.74 -4.11 10.37
N THR A 120 8.27 -3.12 11.10
CA THR A 120 7.51 -2.35 12.08
C THR A 120 8.07 -0.93 12.25
N THR A 121 7.39 -0.05 12.98
CA THR A 121 7.95 1.24 13.43
C THR A 121 8.56 1.16 14.84
N GLU A 122 8.28 0.08 15.60
CA GLU A 122 8.58 -0.03 17.03
C GLU A 122 9.66 -1.08 17.30
N ALA A 123 10.87 -0.63 17.53
CA ALA A 123 12.03 -1.51 17.77
C ALA A 123 11.90 -2.38 19.05
N SER A 124 11.05 -1.97 20.01
CA SER A 124 10.83 -2.69 21.27
C SER A 124 9.55 -3.53 21.29
N SER A 125 8.86 -3.68 20.17
CA SER A 125 7.58 -4.39 20.05
C SER A 125 7.68 -5.90 20.27
N ALA A 126 6.53 -6.56 20.40
CA ALA A 126 6.47 -8.02 20.43
C ALA A 126 7.01 -8.63 19.13
N LEU A 127 6.68 -8.06 17.97
CA LEU A 127 7.18 -8.47 16.67
C LEU A 127 8.71 -8.49 16.61
N SER A 128 9.35 -7.44 17.16
CA SER A 128 10.82 -7.30 17.13
C SER A 128 11.55 -8.41 17.89
N LYS A 129 10.91 -9.02 18.90
CA LYS A 129 11.46 -10.12 19.70
C LYS A 129 11.29 -11.48 19.02
N LEU A 130 10.38 -11.58 18.05
CA LEU A 130 10.05 -12.81 17.33
C LEU A 130 10.84 -12.96 16.04
N ALA A 131 11.15 -11.86 15.36
CA ALA A 131 11.80 -11.86 14.06
C ALA A 131 13.33 -12.09 14.17
N GLU A 132 13.89 -12.91 13.29
CA GLU A 132 15.36 -13.06 13.15
C GLU A 132 16.01 -11.81 12.56
N HIS A 133 15.31 -11.18 11.61
CA HIS A 133 15.71 -9.92 11.01
C HIS A 133 14.60 -8.89 11.19
N LEU A 134 14.96 -7.70 11.66
CA LEU A 134 14.03 -6.61 11.89
C LEU A 134 14.38 -5.43 11.01
N PHE A 135 13.40 -4.90 10.29
CA PHE A 135 13.51 -3.66 9.52
C PHE A 135 12.52 -2.64 10.05
N LEU A 136 12.99 -1.42 10.24
CA LEU A 136 12.22 -0.36 10.85
C LEU A 136 11.76 0.68 9.82
N VAL A 137 10.48 1.01 9.86
CA VAL A 137 9.99 2.23 9.22
C VAL A 137 10.29 3.38 10.17
N HIS A 138 11.25 4.23 9.82
CA HIS A 138 11.69 5.35 10.63
C HIS A 138 10.71 6.54 10.57
N ALA A 139 9.41 6.23 10.77
CA ALA A 139 8.32 7.20 10.69
C ALA A 139 8.13 8.04 11.96
N GLY A 140 8.80 7.69 13.05
CA GLY A 140 8.44 8.20 14.36
C GLY A 140 7.00 7.80 14.72
N ARG A 141 6.40 8.48 15.67
CA ARG A 141 5.03 8.17 16.11
C ARG A 141 4.01 8.65 15.07
N GLU A 142 3.21 7.75 14.55
CA GLU A 142 2.02 8.06 13.75
C GLU A 142 0.80 8.12 14.66
N ARG A 143 0.18 9.30 14.77
CA ARG A 143 -0.87 9.62 15.76
C ARG A 143 -2.27 9.53 15.20
N SER A 144 -2.44 9.80 13.89
CA SER A 144 -3.71 9.58 13.21
C SER A 144 -4.08 8.10 13.26
N VAL A 145 -5.35 7.78 13.42
CA VAL A 145 -5.81 6.39 13.42
C VAL A 145 -5.57 5.76 12.05
N ALA A 146 -5.96 6.45 10.99
CA ALA A 146 -5.68 6.03 9.62
C ALA A 146 -4.17 6.17 9.32
N ALA A 147 -3.52 5.07 8.98
CA ALA A 147 -2.10 5.05 8.64
C ALA A 147 -1.84 5.69 7.27
N THR A 148 -0.72 6.41 7.15
CA THR A 148 -0.30 7.10 5.92
C THR A 148 1.20 6.96 5.68
N LYS A 149 2.04 7.64 6.47
CA LYS A 149 3.51 7.62 6.34
C LYS A 149 4.12 6.25 6.64
N THR A 150 3.50 5.48 7.52
CA THR A 150 3.97 4.12 7.82
C THR A 150 3.68 3.17 6.66
N TYR A 151 2.57 3.35 5.94
CA TYR A 151 2.26 2.57 4.73
C TYR A 151 3.34 2.74 3.66
N THR A 152 3.65 3.99 3.27
CA THR A 152 4.66 4.25 2.25
C THR A 152 6.05 3.79 2.67
N GLY A 153 6.38 3.89 3.97
CA GLY A 153 7.60 3.31 4.52
C GLY A 153 7.64 1.79 4.44
N GLN A 154 6.53 1.10 4.67
CA GLN A 154 6.42 -0.36 4.46
C GLN A 154 6.62 -0.74 3.00
N LEU A 155 6.03 0.01 2.05
CA LEU A 155 6.28 -0.22 0.62
C LEU A 155 7.78 -0.06 0.28
N LEU A 156 8.46 0.96 0.81
CA LEU A 156 9.87 1.15 0.59
C LEU A 156 10.71 -0.02 1.11
N LEU A 157 10.39 -0.54 2.31
CA LEU A 157 11.06 -1.71 2.87
C LEU A 157 10.82 -2.99 2.05
N LEU A 158 9.66 -3.12 1.42
CA LEU A 158 9.38 -4.23 0.49
C LEU A 158 10.19 -4.10 -0.81
N TYR A 159 10.44 -2.89 -1.34
CA TYR A 159 11.40 -2.70 -2.44
C TYR A 159 12.81 -3.09 -2.03
N LEU A 160 13.24 -2.70 -0.82
CA LEU A 160 14.55 -3.10 -0.29
C LEU A 160 14.65 -4.60 -0.09
N LEU A 161 13.57 -5.26 0.33
CA LEU A 161 13.51 -6.72 0.43
C LEU A 161 13.61 -7.38 -0.95
N ALA A 162 12.92 -6.84 -1.97
CA ALA A 162 13.04 -7.32 -3.35
C ALA A 162 14.50 -7.22 -3.84
N TYR A 163 15.16 -6.09 -3.58
CA TYR A 163 16.59 -5.92 -3.85
C TYR A 163 17.45 -6.96 -3.12
N ALA A 164 17.17 -7.23 -1.83
CA ALA A 164 17.92 -8.22 -1.06
C ALA A 164 17.72 -9.65 -1.59
N LEU A 165 16.56 -9.93 -2.19
CA LEU A 165 16.23 -11.21 -2.85
C LEU A 165 16.82 -11.32 -4.27
N GLY A 166 17.56 -10.32 -4.75
CA GLY A 166 18.24 -10.35 -6.03
C GLY A 166 17.45 -9.71 -7.19
N ALA A 167 16.35 -9.02 -6.92
CA ALA A 167 15.64 -8.26 -7.95
C ALA A 167 16.54 -7.18 -8.59
N GLU A 168 16.35 -6.93 -9.87
CA GLU A 168 17.02 -5.86 -10.64
C GLU A 168 16.39 -4.50 -10.31
N ILE A 169 16.51 -4.07 -9.05
CA ILE A 169 16.08 -2.76 -8.56
C ILE A 169 17.31 -1.97 -8.17
N ALA A 170 17.54 -0.81 -8.81
CA ALA A 170 18.67 0.04 -8.47
C ALA A 170 18.38 0.81 -7.17
N LEU A 171 19.33 0.80 -6.21
CA LEU A 171 19.22 1.61 -4.99
C LEU A 171 19.17 3.11 -5.29
N ASP A 172 19.78 3.55 -6.39
CA ASP A 172 19.75 4.94 -6.84
C ASP A 172 18.33 5.37 -7.29
N ASP A 173 17.53 4.47 -7.85
CA ASP A 173 16.11 4.74 -8.15
C ASP A 173 15.30 4.84 -6.86
N LEU A 174 15.56 3.97 -5.88
CA LEU A 174 14.92 4.06 -4.56
C LEU A 174 15.33 5.36 -3.82
N ALA A 175 16.53 5.87 -4.04
CA ALA A 175 16.98 7.16 -3.48
C ALA A 175 16.18 8.36 -4.03
N ARG A 176 15.52 8.23 -5.19
CA ARG A 176 14.68 9.27 -5.79
C ARG A 176 13.22 9.26 -5.28
N VAL A 177 12.78 8.15 -4.65
CA VAL A 177 11.40 8.00 -4.16
C VAL A 177 10.97 9.13 -3.21
N PRO A 178 11.81 9.62 -2.25
CA PRO A 178 11.46 10.76 -1.42
C PRO A 178 11.17 12.03 -2.24
N GLU A 179 11.97 12.33 -3.28
CA GLU A 179 11.73 13.47 -4.17
C GLU A 179 10.42 13.31 -4.93
N TRP A 180 10.16 12.15 -5.53
CA TRP A 180 8.91 11.88 -6.26
C TRP A 180 7.69 12.04 -5.35
N THR A 181 7.80 11.58 -4.10
CA THR A 181 6.77 11.76 -3.08
C THR A 181 6.56 13.24 -2.73
N SER A 182 7.64 14.01 -2.61
CA SER A 182 7.57 15.46 -2.40
C SER A 182 6.88 16.18 -3.57
N ARG A 183 7.15 15.75 -4.81
CA ARG A 183 6.45 16.27 -5.99
C ARG A 183 4.96 15.97 -5.97
N ALA A 184 4.54 14.77 -5.54
CA ALA A 184 3.13 14.42 -5.41
C ALA A 184 2.42 15.31 -4.36
N LEU A 185 3.10 15.70 -3.28
CA LEU A 185 2.56 16.59 -2.25
C LEU A 185 2.23 18.00 -2.77
N THR A 186 2.88 18.46 -3.84
CA THR A 186 2.56 19.78 -4.44
C THR A 186 1.13 19.89 -4.95
N LEU A 187 0.45 18.77 -5.13
CA LEU A 187 -0.94 18.67 -5.59
C LEU A 187 -1.98 18.92 -4.49
N GLU A 188 -1.57 19.08 -3.23
CA GLU A 188 -2.48 19.11 -2.07
C GLU A 188 -3.65 20.10 -2.24
N LEU A 189 -3.39 21.31 -2.67
CA LEU A 189 -4.44 22.32 -2.84
C LEU A 189 -5.42 21.99 -4.00
N ASP A 190 -4.91 21.42 -5.08
CA ASP A 190 -5.75 20.99 -6.20
C ASP A 190 -6.64 19.81 -5.80
N ILE A 191 -6.06 18.85 -5.06
CA ILE A 191 -6.79 17.70 -4.54
C ILE A 191 -7.90 18.13 -3.58
N ALA A 192 -7.64 19.09 -2.69
CA ALA A 192 -8.65 19.58 -1.77
C ALA A 192 -9.86 20.18 -2.51
N ARG A 193 -9.63 20.98 -3.56
CA ARG A 193 -10.69 21.52 -4.42
C ARG A 193 -11.47 20.42 -5.14
N ARG A 194 -10.81 19.35 -5.56
CA ARG A 194 -11.48 18.22 -6.23
C ARG A 194 -12.32 17.40 -5.26
N ALA A 195 -11.88 17.23 -4.02
CA ALA A 195 -12.59 16.47 -3.00
C ALA A 195 -13.96 17.06 -2.67
N GLU A 196 -14.12 18.41 -2.69
CA GLU A 196 -15.39 19.09 -2.47
C GLU A 196 -16.51 18.55 -3.39
N ARG A 197 -16.20 18.29 -4.65
CA ARG A 197 -17.15 17.74 -5.63
C ARG A 197 -17.73 16.40 -5.20
N TYR A 198 -16.99 15.59 -4.41
CA TYR A 198 -17.37 14.23 -4.01
C TYR A 198 -18.01 14.15 -2.62
N ARG A 199 -18.32 15.28 -1.98
CA ARG A 199 -18.92 15.27 -0.63
C ARG A 199 -20.27 14.55 -0.56
N PHE A 200 -20.99 14.40 -1.69
CA PHE A 200 -22.23 13.63 -1.80
C PHE A 200 -22.01 12.11 -1.72
N MET A 201 -20.78 11.66 -1.93
CA MET A 201 -20.44 10.25 -2.15
C MET A 201 -20.68 9.40 -0.89
N GLU A 202 -21.45 8.33 -1.03
CA GLU A 202 -21.72 7.32 0.00
C GLU A 202 -21.10 5.97 -0.38
N HIS A 203 -20.91 5.71 -1.67
CA HIS A 203 -20.26 4.53 -2.21
C HIS A 203 -19.35 4.90 -3.38
N ALA A 204 -18.37 4.05 -3.64
CA ALA A 204 -17.44 4.22 -4.74
C ALA A 204 -16.80 2.88 -5.14
N VAL A 205 -16.24 2.84 -6.35
CA VAL A 205 -15.25 1.82 -6.71
C VAL A 205 -13.87 2.45 -6.83
N VAL A 206 -12.86 1.71 -6.39
CA VAL A 206 -11.46 2.08 -6.54
C VAL A 206 -10.75 1.00 -7.35
N LEU A 207 -10.16 1.39 -8.48
CA LEU A 207 -9.62 0.47 -9.47
C LEU A 207 -8.10 0.63 -9.58
N GLY A 208 -7.42 -0.49 -9.60
CA GLY A 208 -5.99 -0.58 -9.87
C GLY A 208 -5.66 -1.86 -10.62
N ARG A 209 -4.50 -1.92 -11.24
CA ARG A 209 -3.98 -3.12 -11.90
C ARG A 209 -2.52 -3.32 -11.54
N GLY A 210 -2.06 -4.57 -11.48
CA GLY A 210 -0.68 -4.88 -11.13
C GLY A 210 -0.32 -4.30 -9.76
N LEU A 211 0.80 -3.61 -9.67
CA LEU A 211 1.30 -3.00 -8.42
C LEU A 211 0.32 -1.99 -7.81
N ASN A 212 -0.41 -1.23 -8.63
CA ASN A 212 -1.39 -0.26 -8.17
C ASN A 212 -2.73 -0.88 -7.73
N TYR A 213 -2.89 -2.20 -7.80
CA TYR A 213 -4.02 -2.86 -7.16
C TYR A 213 -3.95 -2.69 -5.63
N ALA A 214 -2.75 -2.75 -5.04
CA ALA A 214 -2.55 -2.43 -3.63
C ALA A 214 -2.89 -0.95 -3.30
N SER A 215 -2.61 -0.02 -4.21
CA SER A 215 -3.02 1.38 -4.06
C SER A 215 -4.54 1.53 -4.05
N ALA A 216 -5.26 0.72 -4.84
CA ALA A 216 -6.73 0.69 -4.80
C ALA A 216 -7.26 0.17 -3.46
N PHE A 217 -6.65 -0.87 -2.89
CA PHE A 217 -6.98 -1.38 -1.56
C PHE A 217 -6.79 -0.30 -0.49
N GLU A 218 -5.64 0.36 -0.49
CA GLU A 218 -5.32 1.35 0.53
C GLU A 218 -6.19 2.60 0.40
N PHE A 219 -6.45 3.08 -0.81
CA PHE A 219 -7.34 4.23 -1.00
C PHE A 219 -8.78 3.92 -0.57
N ALA A 220 -9.32 2.76 -0.96
CA ALA A 220 -10.64 2.31 -0.52
C ALA A 220 -10.71 2.23 1.02
N LEU A 221 -9.68 1.69 1.67
CA LEU A 221 -9.60 1.63 3.13
C LEU A 221 -9.64 3.04 3.74
N LYS A 222 -8.87 3.99 3.21
CA LYS A 222 -8.89 5.38 3.70
C LYS A 222 -10.26 6.03 3.54
N LEU A 223 -10.96 5.81 2.43
CA LEU A 223 -12.33 6.30 2.24
C LEU A 223 -13.31 5.70 3.25
N MET A 224 -13.20 4.40 3.53
CA MET A 224 -14.03 3.74 4.55
C MET A 224 -13.74 4.24 5.96
N GLU A 225 -12.47 4.35 6.33
CA GLU A 225 -12.06 4.74 7.68
C GLU A 225 -12.38 6.20 8.00
N THR A 226 -12.12 7.13 7.07
CA THR A 226 -12.15 8.57 7.36
C THR A 226 -13.39 9.29 6.82
N CYS A 227 -13.99 8.77 5.73
CA CYS A 227 -15.13 9.40 5.06
C CYS A 227 -16.44 8.62 5.21
N TYR A 228 -16.38 7.41 5.79
CA TYR A 228 -17.51 6.47 5.95
C TYR A 228 -18.21 6.12 4.63
N VAL A 229 -17.44 6.12 3.55
CA VAL A 229 -17.87 5.72 2.21
C VAL A 229 -17.68 4.23 2.05
N VAL A 230 -18.69 3.51 1.56
CA VAL A 230 -18.55 2.11 1.16
C VAL A 230 -17.74 2.08 -0.14
N ALA A 231 -16.45 1.83 -0.03
CA ALA A 231 -15.54 1.84 -1.17
C ALA A 231 -15.07 0.42 -1.49
N GLU A 232 -15.52 -0.11 -2.62
CA GLU A 232 -15.08 -1.41 -3.10
C GLU A 232 -13.86 -1.26 -4.02
N ARG A 233 -12.89 -2.18 -3.86
CA ARG A 233 -11.64 -2.20 -4.60
C ARG A 233 -11.59 -3.39 -5.55
N PHE A 234 -11.25 -3.11 -6.81
CA PHE A 234 -11.12 -4.17 -7.81
C PHE A 234 -9.83 -4.03 -8.62
N SER A 235 -9.27 -5.15 -9.01
CA SER A 235 -8.49 -5.17 -10.24
C SER A 235 -9.41 -4.78 -11.40
N SER A 236 -8.92 -3.98 -12.33
CA SER A 236 -9.73 -3.61 -13.50
C SER A 236 -10.24 -4.82 -14.28
N ALA A 237 -9.54 -5.97 -14.21
CA ALA A 237 -10.02 -7.22 -14.79
C ALA A 237 -11.19 -7.82 -13.97
N ASP A 238 -11.06 -7.86 -12.64
CA ASP A 238 -12.07 -8.51 -11.79
C ASP A 238 -13.41 -7.77 -11.82
N LEU A 239 -13.39 -6.44 -11.98
CA LEU A 239 -14.61 -5.63 -12.14
C LEU A 239 -15.46 -6.13 -13.32
N LEU A 240 -14.84 -6.53 -14.44
CA LEU A 240 -15.52 -7.01 -15.65
C LEU A 240 -16.20 -8.37 -15.43
N HIS A 241 -15.80 -9.15 -14.42
CA HIS A 241 -16.35 -10.48 -14.14
C HIS A 241 -17.60 -10.45 -13.23
N GLY A 242 -18.43 -9.42 -13.34
CA GLY A 242 -19.72 -9.31 -12.66
C GLY A 242 -19.93 -7.98 -11.95
N PRO A 243 -19.03 -7.49 -11.09
CA PRO A 243 -19.25 -6.28 -10.31
C PRO A 243 -19.51 -5.01 -11.13
N ILE A 244 -19.13 -4.97 -12.40
CA ILE A 244 -19.41 -3.86 -13.32
C ILE A 244 -20.92 -3.56 -13.44
N ALA A 245 -21.77 -4.55 -13.20
CA ALA A 245 -23.24 -4.41 -13.24
C ALA A 245 -23.79 -3.42 -12.20
N MET A 246 -23.03 -3.09 -11.14
CA MET A 246 -23.44 -2.09 -10.15
C MET A 246 -23.18 -0.65 -10.58
N LEU A 247 -22.39 -0.45 -11.66
CA LEU A 247 -22.03 0.88 -12.12
C LEU A 247 -23.15 1.47 -12.98
N GLU A 248 -23.56 2.68 -12.63
CA GLU A 248 -24.52 3.48 -13.35
C GLU A 248 -23.98 4.89 -13.61
N ALA A 249 -24.76 5.70 -14.31
CA ALA A 249 -24.37 7.09 -14.59
C ALA A 249 -24.10 7.87 -13.28
N SER A 250 -22.99 8.59 -13.27
CA SER A 250 -22.49 9.35 -12.11
C SER A 250 -22.03 8.52 -10.91
N PHE A 251 -21.90 7.19 -11.04
CA PHE A 251 -21.31 6.36 -9.99
C PHE A 251 -19.83 6.74 -9.80
N PRO A 252 -19.38 7.05 -8.57
CA PRO A 252 -18.00 7.44 -8.31
C PRO A 252 -17.01 6.29 -8.55
N ALA A 253 -16.05 6.53 -9.44
CA ALA A 253 -15.00 5.57 -9.78
C ALA A 253 -13.63 6.23 -9.75
N PHE A 254 -12.71 5.67 -8.99
CA PHE A 254 -11.32 6.11 -8.90
C PHE A 254 -10.42 5.09 -9.60
N LEU A 255 -9.49 5.55 -10.43
CA LEU A 255 -8.66 4.67 -11.23
C LEU A 255 -7.19 5.09 -11.19
N PHE A 256 -6.30 4.18 -10.80
CA PHE A 256 -4.86 4.34 -10.94
C PHE A 256 -4.43 3.91 -12.34
N ALA A 257 -3.83 4.85 -13.09
CA ALA A 257 -3.52 4.68 -14.52
C ALA A 257 -2.05 5.05 -14.83
N PRO A 258 -1.08 4.23 -14.41
CA PRO A 258 0.32 4.45 -14.78
C PRO A 258 0.55 4.19 -16.27
N ALA A 259 1.62 4.76 -16.82
CA ALA A 259 2.21 4.28 -18.07
C ALA A 259 2.88 2.92 -17.79
N GLY A 260 2.92 2.04 -18.79
CA GLY A 260 3.64 0.76 -18.70
C GLY A 260 2.80 -0.43 -19.12
N VAL A 261 3.13 -1.61 -18.58
CA VAL A 261 2.53 -2.89 -19.02
C VAL A 261 1.05 -3.02 -18.71
N THR A 262 0.56 -2.32 -17.67
CA THR A 262 -0.86 -2.34 -17.31
C THR A 262 -1.71 -1.33 -18.08
N TRP A 263 -1.07 -0.40 -18.82
CA TRP A 263 -1.77 0.69 -19.51
C TRP A 263 -2.81 0.22 -20.54
N PRO A 264 -2.56 -0.77 -21.42
CA PRO A 264 -3.56 -1.20 -22.42
C PRO A 264 -4.90 -1.60 -21.79
N GLY A 265 -4.87 -2.47 -20.77
CA GLY A 265 -6.09 -2.90 -20.07
C GLY A 265 -6.73 -1.79 -19.23
N THR A 266 -5.92 -0.87 -18.67
CA THR A 266 -6.42 0.31 -17.94
C THR A 266 -7.13 1.28 -18.90
N ARG A 267 -6.62 1.48 -20.11
CA ARG A 267 -7.25 2.29 -21.15
C ARG A 267 -8.62 1.73 -21.58
N GLU A 268 -8.72 0.42 -21.75
CA GLU A 268 -10.00 -0.25 -22.04
C GLU A 268 -11.01 -0.05 -20.91
N MET A 269 -10.58 -0.19 -19.66
CA MET A 269 -11.43 0.09 -18.50
C MET A 269 -11.91 1.54 -18.47
N MET A 270 -11.04 2.51 -18.79
CA MET A 270 -11.41 3.92 -18.88
C MET A 270 -12.47 4.18 -19.96
N ALA A 271 -12.39 3.51 -21.11
CA ALA A 271 -13.41 3.57 -22.15
C ALA A 271 -14.76 3.05 -21.63
N THR A 272 -14.74 1.89 -21.00
CA THR A 272 -15.95 1.27 -20.40
C THR A 272 -16.59 2.18 -19.35
N LEU A 273 -15.80 2.76 -18.43
CA LEU A 273 -16.32 3.70 -17.43
C LEU A 273 -16.94 4.95 -18.08
N SER A 274 -16.37 5.41 -19.18
CA SER A 274 -16.89 6.54 -19.96
C SER A 274 -18.23 6.22 -20.65
N GLU A 275 -18.37 5.03 -21.22
CA GLU A 275 -19.61 4.53 -21.83
C GLU A 275 -20.73 4.40 -20.79
N LEU A 276 -20.42 3.92 -19.59
CA LEU A 276 -21.32 3.87 -18.44
C LEU A 276 -21.61 5.24 -17.82
N LYS A 277 -20.92 6.29 -18.27
CA LYS A 277 -21.01 7.66 -17.74
C LYS A 277 -20.71 7.74 -16.24
N ALA A 278 -19.81 6.87 -15.75
CA ALA A 278 -19.34 6.91 -14.36
C ALA A 278 -18.63 8.24 -14.05
N GLU A 279 -18.76 8.73 -12.83
CA GLU A 279 -18.02 9.89 -12.33
C GLU A 279 -16.59 9.47 -11.99
N THR A 280 -15.70 9.56 -12.99
CA THR A 280 -14.34 8.99 -12.88
C THR A 280 -13.32 10.06 -12.50
N LEU A 281 -12.46 9.76 -11.52
CA LEU A 281 -11.24 10.49 -11.20
C LEU A 281 -10.03 9.59 -11.38
N ILE A 282 -9.08 10.02 -12.22
CA ILE A 282 -7.90 9.24 -12.61
C ILE A 282 -6.68 9.78 -11.90
N VAL A 283 -5.88 8.88 -11.30
CA VAL A 283 -4.54 9.19 -10.78
C VAL A 283 -3.52 8.67 -11.78
N THR A 284 -2.68 9.55 -12.29
CA THR A 284 -1.65 9.26 -13.30
C THR A 284 -0.45 10.18 -13.11
N ASP A 285 0.52 10.14 -14.00
CA ASP A 285 1.68 11.04 -14.02
C ASP A 285 1.93 11.62 -15.41
N VAL A 286 2.94 12.47 -15.52
CA VAL A 286 3.27 13.18 -16.78
C VAL A 286 3.76 12.25 -17.90
N SER A 287 4.11 11.00 -17.62
CA SER A 287 4.46 10.02 -18.65
C SER A 287 3.26 9.44 -19.38
N ASN A 288 2.05 9.52 -18.79
CA ASN A 288 0.80 9.02 -19.37
C ASN A 288 -0.21 10.15 -19.63
N VAL A 289 0.14 11.06 -20.54
CA VAL A 289 -0.73 12.19 -20.91
C VAL A 289 -2.05 11.75 -21.56
N GLU A 290 -2.10 10.55 -22.14
CA GLU A 290 -3.31 9.98 -22.73
C GLU A 290 -4.38 9.70 -21.67
N ALA A 291 -3.98 9.22 -20.49
CA ALA A 291 -4.89 8.96 -19.37
C ALA A 291 -5.58 10.24 -18.88
N ALA A 292 -4.90 11.39 -18.96
CA ALA A 292 -5.40 12.67 -18.49
C ALA A 292 -6.23 13.45 -19.52
N ARG A 293 -6.16 13.06 -20.81
CA ARG A 293 -6.79 13.82 -21.91
C ARG A 293 -8.31 13.84 -21.77
N ASP A 294 -8.87 15.05 -21.72
CA ASP A 294 -10.32 15.31 -21.65
C ASP A 294 -11.03 14.63 -20.44
N ARG A 295 -10.28 14.36 -19.36
CA ARG A 295 -10.78 13.64 -18.18
C ARG A 295 -10.41 14.36 -16.89
N ARG A 296 -11.20 14.11 -15.83
CA ARG A 296 -10.79 14.53 -14.49
C ARG A 296 -9.63 13.65 -14.04
N SER A 297 -8.50 14.29 -13.83
CA SER A 297 -7.27 13.57 -13.46
C SER A 297 -6.46 14.34 -12.43
N VAL A 298 -5.76 13.60 -11.60
CA VAL A 298 -4.69 14.06 -10.72
C VAL A 298 -3.38 13.58 -11.35
N ILE A 299 -2.58 14.52 -11.82
CA ILE A 299 -1.34 14.23 -12.56
C ILE A 299 -0.15 14.48 -11.65
N VAL A 300 0.50 13.42 -11.19
CA VAL A 300 1.75 13.52 -10.43
C VAL A 300 2.81 14.16 -11.34
N PRO A 301 3.46 15.27 -10.92
CA PRO A 301 4.33 16.07 -11.81
C PRO A 301 5.75 15.48 -11.95
N VAL A 302 5.83 14.17 -12.17
CA VAL A 302 7.07 13.40 -12.36
C VAL A 302 6.78 12.27 -13.34
N ALA A 303 7.68 12.02 -14.30
CA ALA A 303 7.62 10.82 -15.13
C ALA A 303 8.15 9.63 -14.33
N LEU A 304 7.33 8.60 -14.19
CA LEU A 304 7.62 7.43 -13.38
C LEU A 304 7.61 6.14 -14.22
N ASP A 305 8.54 5.23 -13.93
CA ASP A 305 8.38 3.85 -14.32
C ASP A 305 7.23 3.24 -13.48
N GLU A 306 6.42 2.37 -14.10
CA GLU A 306 5.28 1.72 -13.44
C GLU A 306 5.69 1.03 -12.14
N LEU A 307 6.89 0.46 -12.11
CA LEU A 307 7.45 -0.20 -10.93
C LEU A 307 7.42 0.69 -9.69
N PHE A 308 7.66 2.00 -9.84
CA PHE A 308 7.81 2.94 -8.71
C PHE A 308 6.57 3.82 -8.48
N THR A 309 5.49 3.65 -9.25
CA THR A 309 4.29 4.48 -9.12
C THR A 309 3.53 4.31 -7.79
N PRO A 310 3.48 3.14 -7.11
CA PRO A 310 2.61 2.96 -5.93
C PRO A 310 2.85 3.97 -4.80
N ILE A 311 4.10 4.32 -4.50
CA ILE A 311 4.40 5.30 -3.43
C ILE A 311 3.98 6.72 -3.83
N PRO A 312 4.39 7.30 -4.97
CA PRO A 312 3.93 8.63 -5.36
C PRO A 312 2.43 8.72 -5.64
N TYR A 313 1.79 7.65 -6.12
CA TYR A 313 0.36 7.67 -6.47
C TYR A 313 -0.56 7.54 -5.28
N ILE A 314 -0.13 6.91 -4.18
CA ILE A 314 -0.99 6.83 -2.99
C ILE A 314 -1.08 8.18 -2.24
N VAL A 315 -0.09 9.06 -2.38
CA VAL A 315 -0.08 10.37 -1.71
C VAL A 315 -1.31 11.22 -2.08
N PRO A 316 -1.61 11.47 -3.38
CA PRO A 316 -2.83 12.17 -3.76
C PRO A 316 -4.11 11.47 -3.27
N ALA A 317 -4.16 10.15 -3.23
CA ALA A 317 -5.32 9.42 -2.73
C ALA A 317 -5.52 9.61 -1.21
N GLN A 318 -4.45 9.60 -0.43
CA GLN A 318 -4.48 9.90 1.00
C GLN A 318 -4.91 11.35 1.27
N LEU A 319 -4.37 12.32 0.51
CA LEU A 319 -4.77 13.73 0.57
C LEU A 319 -6.24 13.91 0.20
N PHE A 320 -6.73 13.17 -0.80
CA PHE A 320 -8.13 13.20 -1.19
C PHE A 320 -9.03 12.70 -0.06
N ALA A 321 -8.71 11.56 0.56
CA ALA A 321 -9.50 11.02 1.67
C ALA A 321 -9.52 11.97 2.87
N ALA A 322 -8.38 12.56 3.24
CA ALA A 322 -8.30 13.55 4.32
C ALA A 322 -9.15 14.79 4.01
N SER A 323 -9.08 15.28 2.76
CA SER A 323 -9.85 16.44 2.32
C SER A 323 -11.35 16.15 2.27
N LEU A 324 -11.74 15.00 1.72
CA LEU A 324 -13.14 14.60 1.65
C LEU A 324 -13.76 14.42 3.04
N ALA A 325 -13.00 13.87 4.01
CA ALA A 325 -13.46 13.78 5.39
C ALA A 325 -13.80 15.18 5.96
N GLU A 326 -12.90 16.14 5.76
CA GLU A 326 -13.12 17.53 6.20
C GLU A 326 -14.34 18.18 5.50
N GLU A 327 -14.51 17.98 4.18
CA GLU A 327 -15.66 18.46 3.39
C GLU A 327 -17.00 17.84 3.84
N LYS A 328 -16.95 16.60 4.35
CA LYS A 328 -18.13 15.93 4.94
C LYS A 328 -18.35 16.33 6.41
N GLY A 329 -17.55 17.23 6.97
CA GLY A 329 -17.62 17.64 8.38
C GLY A 329 -17.16 16.53 9.37
N LEU A 330 -16.34 15.59 8.90
CA LEU A 330 -15.81 14.48 9.68
C LEU A 330 -14.40 14.79 10.18
N ASN A 331 -13.97 14.10 11.24
CA ASN A 331 -12.61 14.20 11.76
C ASN A 331 -11.79 13.00 11.30
N PRO A 332 -10.85 13.15 10.32
CA PRO A 332 -10.04 12.03 9.84
C PRO A 332 -9.04 11.51 10.88
N ASP A 333 -8.75 12.28 11.94
CA ASP A 333 -7.81 11.88 12.99
C ASP A 333 -8.44 10.94 14.03
N GLN A 334 -9.77 10.96 14.16
CA GLN A 334 -10.52 10.20 15.17
C GLN A 334 -11.79 9.61 14.52
N PRO A 335 -11.65 8.63 13.63
CA PRO A 335 -12.81 7.94 13.07
C PRO A 335 -13.61 7.24 14.16
N ARG A 336 -14.94 7.20 14.01
CA ARG A 336 -15.82 6.49 14.95
C ARG A 336 -15.47 5.01 15.01
N ALA A 337 -15.60 4.41 16.21
CA ALA A 337 -15.41 2.98 16.45
C ALA A 337 -14.02 2.41 16.13
N LEU A 338 -13.02 3.25 15.84
CA LEU A 338 -11.65 2.80 15.58
C LEU A 338 -10.68 3.25 16.66
N ASN A 339 -9.74 2.38 16.97
CA ASN A 339 -8.58 2.66 17.82
C ASN A 339 -7.29 2.46 16.99
N LYS A 340 -6.21 3.17 17.38
CA LYS A 340 -4.92 3.08 16.67
C LYS A 340 -4.32 1.67 16.65
N VAL A 341 -4.58 0.89 17.66
CA VAL A 341 -4.15 -0.52 17.77
C VAL A 341 -5.38 -1.39 17.99
N THR A 342 -5.65 -2.28 17.04
CA THR A 342 -6.72 -3.26 17.15
C THR A 342 -6.13 -4.60 17.60
N ARG A 343 -6.68 -5.16 18.67
CA ARG A 343 -6.35 -6.51 19.13
C ARG A 343 -7.42 -7.46 18.66
N THR A 344 -7.06 -8.37 17.75
CA THR A 344 -7.91 -9.46 17.26
C THR A 344 -7.33 -10.78 17.74
N LEU A 345 -8.20 -11.68 18.21
CA LEU A 345 -7.86 -13.08 18.55
C LEU A 345 -8.60 -14.00 17.58
#